data_14580dccd3b1e00e87635d5a980cf21f
#
_entry.id   14580dccd3b1e00e87635d5a980cf21f
#
_cell.length_a   1.000
_cell.length_b   1.000
_cell.length_c   1.000
_cell.angle_alpha   90.00
_cell.angle_beta   90.00
_cell.angle_gamma   90.00
#
_symmetry.space_group_name_H-M   'P 1'
#
loop_
_entity.id
_entity.type
_entity.pdbx_description
1 polymer ?
#
loop_
_entity_poly.entity_id
_entity_poly.type
_entity_poly.pdbx_seq_one_letter_code
_entity_poly.pdbx_strand_id
1 'polypeptide(L)'
;VTTIVNTDQDQAWNGPEGAHWARHQDRWNAVNDGFNTPLLDAARIADGHRTLDIGCGAGHTTRLAALRAPHGHALGLDLSGPMLAEARARAVADGIHNVTFTRGDAQTHPFEQSAEGPFDAAISRYGAMFFADPELAFGNIRRALRPGGRLALVCPSDPELNGWVTAMTSLRGILPVGDFGRPGLPGMFSLAAPDRVRAVLAAAGFTGVTIEETRAYGTWGRDATDAADFLLATGPGRHLMDSADEPARARARAALTDHLGAHETADGTVRLLSTAWLVTAERS
;
A
#
# COMPACT_ATOMS: atom_id res chain seq x y z
N VAL A 1 -17.14 -0.61 19.62
CA VAL A 1 -17.33 -0.20 18.21
C VAL A 1 -16.21 0.79 17.89
N THR A 2 -15.35 0.45 16.93
CA THR A 2 -14.27 1.37 16.49
C THR A 2 -14.89 2.55 15.76
N THR A 3 -14.59 3.78 16.21
CA THR A 3 -15.01 4.99 15.50
C THR A 3 -14.10 5.19 14.30
N ILE A 4 -14.66 5.28 13.09
CA ILE A 4 -13.92 5.62 11.88
C ILE A 4 -13.98 7.14 11.72
N VAL A 5 -12.82 7.80 11.73
CA VAL A 5 -12.68 9.24 11.52
C VAL A 5 -12.14 9.60 10.15
N ASN A 6 -11.47 8.65 9.49
CA ASN A 6 -11.00 8.77 8.11
C ASN A 6 -12.12 8.41 7.12
N THR A 7 -13.19 9.21 7.13
CA THR A 7 -14.46 8.92 6.43
C THR A 7 -14.31 8.88 4.91
N ASP A 8 -13.49 9.76 4.33
CA ASP A 8 -13.29 9.82 2.87
C ASP A 8 -12.60 8.55 2.37
N GLN A 9 -11.59 8.07 3.08
CA GLN A 9 -10.92 6.81 2.74
C GLN A 9 -11.83 5.60 3.04
N ASP A 10 -12.60 5.63 4.13
CA ASP A 10 -13.58 4.56 4.39
C ASP A 10 -14.59 4.45 3.25
N GLN A 11 -15.11 5.57 2.76
CA GLN A 11 -16.02 5.58 1.62
C GLN A 11 -15.37 5.05 0.34
N ALA A 12 -14.15 5.51 0.02
CA ALA A 12 -13.43 5.11 -1.18
C ALA A 12 -13.12 3.60 -1.17
N TRP A 13 -12.56 3.08 -0.07
CA TRP A 13 -12.13 1.68 0.05
C TRP A 13 -13.29 0.68 0.32
N ASN A 14 -14.48 1.15 0.64
CA ASN A 14 -15.70 0.31 0.69
C ASN A 14 -16.57 0.47 -0.57
N GLY A 15 -16.16 1.34 -1.49
CA GLY A 15 -16.77 1.56 -2.80
C GLY A 15 -16.11 0.76 -3.93
N PRO A 16 -16.25 1.26 -5.17
CA PRO A 16 -15.70 0.62 -6.38
C PRO A 16 -14.19 0.37 -6.32
N GLU A 17 -13.43 1.24 -5.63
CA GLU A 17 -11.98 1.12 -5.51
C GLU A 17 -11.59 -0.13 -4.71
N GLY A 18 -12.12 -0.29 -3.49
CA GLY A 18 -11.84 -1.48 -2.68
C GLY A 18 -12.30 -2.79 -3.33
N ALA A 19 -13.45 -2.75 -4.03
CA ALA A 19 -13.93 -3.90 -4.80
C ALA A 19 -13.01 -4.24 -5.98
N HIS A 20 -12.44 -3.23 -6.65
CA HIS A 20 -11.46 -3.43 -7.73
C HIS A 20 -10.18 -4.08 -7.19
N TRP A 21 -9.62 -3.56 -6.09
CA TRP A 21 -8.41 -4.09 -5.47
C TRP A 21 -8.61 -5.53 -4.97
N ALA A 22 -9.74 -5.83 -4.33
CA ALA A 22 -10.06 -7.18 -3.88
C ALA A 22 -10.12 -8.19 -5.04
N ARG A 23 -10.80 -7.83 -6.15
CA ARG A 23 -10.90 -8.70 -7.34
C ARG A 23 -9.59 -8.91 -8.06
N HIS A 24 -8.68 -7.95 -8.04
CA HIS A 24 -7.43 -7.97 -8.79
C HIS A 24 -6.20 -8.11 -7.87
N GLN A 25 -6.39 -8.64 -6.65
CA GLN A 25 -5.32 -8.71 -5.65
C GLN A 25 -4.07 -9.45 -6.15
N ASP A 26 -4.22 -10.50 -6.97
CA ASP A 26 -3.08 -11.25 -7.50
C ASP A 26 -2.22 -10.39 -8.45
N ARG A 27 -2.85 -9.51 -9.23
CA ARG A 27 -2.14 -8.52 -10.06
C ARG A 27 -1.44 -7.47 -9.19
N TRP A 28 -2.14 -6.96 -8.17
CA TRP A 28 -1.54 -6.01 -7.23
C TRP A 28 -0.40 -6.62 -6.42
N ASN A 29 -0.49 -7.92 -6.11
CA ASN A 29 0.63 -8.64 -5.49
C ASN A 29 1.82 -8.72 -6.46
N ALA A 30 1.61 -9.06 -7.74
CA ALA A 30 2.67 -9.10 -8.74
C ALA A 30 3.34 -7.73 -8.98
N VAL A 31 2.57 -6.63 -8.88
CA VAL A 31 3.10 -5.26 -8.95
C VAL A 31 3.99 -4.93 -7.75
N ASN A 32 3.61 -5.38 -6.54
CA ASN A 32 4.21 -4.94 -5.29
C ASN A 32 5.14 -5.97 -4.63
N ASP A 33 5.32 -7.16 -5.24
CA ASP A 33 6.01 -8.30 -4.61
C ASP A 33 7.44 -7.97 -4.21
N GLY A 34 8.16 -7.23 -5.05
CA GLY A 34 9.56 -6.88 -4.79
C GLY A 34 9.80 -6.02 -3.54
N PHE A 35 8.75 -5.45 -2.96
CA PHE A 35 8.83 -4.68 -1.71
C PHE A 35 8.56 -5.52 -0.45
N ASN A 36 8.07 -6.76 -0.59
CA ASN A 36 7.70 -7.61 0.57
C ASN A 36 8.92 -8.00 1.39
N THR A 37 9.94 -8.56 0.76
CA THR A 37 11.15 -9.02 1.46
C THR A 37 11.86 -7.87 2.17
N PRO A 38 12.17 -6.73 1.50
CA PRO A 38 12.75 -5.58 2.19
C PRO A 38 11.95 -5.08 3.38
N LEU A 39 10.61 -5.00 3.26
CA LEU A 39 9.74 -4.58 4.36
C LEU A 39 9.83 -5.52 5.56
N LEU A 40 9.68 -6.82 5.32
CA LEU A 40 9.63 -7.82 6.38
C LEU A 40 11.00 -8.03 7.05
N ASP A 41 12.09 -7.87 6.29
CA ASP A 41 13.45 -7.90 6.83
C ASP A 41 13.72 -6.67 7.71
N ALA A 42 13.30 -5.49 7.25
CA ALA A 42 13.40 -4.26 8.02
C ALA A 42 12.58 -4.29 9.32
N ALA A 43 11.44 -4.97 9.31
CA ALA A 43 10.62 -5.19 10.50
C ALA A 43 11.25 -6.14 11.52
N ARG A 44 12.27 -6.93 11.14
CA ARG A 44 12.98 -7.90 12.00
C ARG A 44 12.03 -8.87 12.70
N ILE A 45 11.05 -9.37 11.95
CA ILE A 45 10.08 -10.33 12.48
C ILE A 45 10.80 -11.62 12.83
N ALA A 46 10.77 -12.00 14.12
CA ALA A 46 11.33 -13.25 14.64
C ALA A 46 10.21 -14.24 14.97
N ASP A 47 10.57 -15.50 15.11
CA ASP A 47 9.64 -16.53 15.55
C ASP A 47 9.02 -16.18 16.93
N GLY A 48 7.70 -16.33 17.04
CA GLY A 48 6.94 -15.93 18.23
C GLY A 48 6.55 -14.45 18.28
N HIS A 49 7.02 -13.60 17.35
CA HIS A 49 6.63 -12.19 17.31
C HIS A 49 5.15 -12.01 16.98
N ARG A 50 4.57 -10.96 17.56
CA ARG A 50 3.26 -10.43 17.23
C ARG A 50 3.42 -9.24 16.29
N THR A 51 2.86 -9.33 15.11
CA THR A 51 2.99 -8.30 14.07
C THR A 51 1.65 -7.65 13.79
N LEU A 52 1.64 -6.32 13.71
CA LEU A 52 0.50 -5.50 13.30
C LEU A 52 0.74 -5.02 11.87
N ASP A 53 -0.15 -5.35 10.94
CA ASP A 53 -0.09 -4.92 9.55
C ASP A 53 -1.17 -3.85 9.29
N ILE A 54 -0.75 -2.61 9.06
CA ILE A 54 -1.60 -1.42 8.93
C ILE A 54 -1.91 -1.15 7.46
N GLY A 55 -3.20 -1.05 7.13
CA GLY A 55 -3.66 -0.97 5.74
C GLY A 55 -3.32 -2.26 5.00
N CYS A 56 -3.66 -3.39 5.63
CA CYS A 56 -3.25 -4.73 5.18
C CYS A 56 -3.90 -5.15 3.85
N GLY A 57 -4.95 -4.48 3.43
CA GLY A 57 -5.70 -4.79 2.23
C GLY A 57 -6.21 -6.24 2.19
N ALA A 58 -5.90 -6.96 1.12
CA ALA A 58 -6.20 -8.38 0.98
C ALA A 58 -5.23 -9.31 1.74
N GLY A 59 -4.48 -8.77 2.71
CA GLY A 59 -3.74 -9.52 3.73
C GLY A 59 -2.48 -10.25 3.24
N HIS A 60 -1.91 -9.86 2.11
CA HIS A 60 -0.73 -10.57 1.59
C HIS A 60 0.49 -10.41 2.51
N THR A 61 0.82 -9.18 2.91
CA THR A 61 1.92 -8.89 3.86
C THR A 61 1.65 -9.46 5.25
N THR A 62 0.38 -9.47 5.68
CA THR A 62 -0.03 -10.09 6.95
C THR A 62 0.26 -11.59 6.96
N ARG A 63 -0.11 -12.31 5.89
CA ARG A 63 0.16 -13.74 5.76
C ARG A 63 1.66 -14.04 5.70
N LEU A 64 2.44 -13.23 4.97
CA LEU A 64 3.90 -13.36 4.93
C LEU A 64 4.54 -13.12 6.30
N ALA A 65 4.04 -12.15 7.08
CA ALA A 65 4.49 -11.91 8.45
C ALA A 65 4.19 -13.11 9.36
N ALA A 66 2.99 -13.68 9.26
CA ALA A 66 2.60 -14.89 10.00
C ALA A 66 3.47 -16.10 9.67
N LEU A 67 3.86 -16.28 8.40
CA LEU A 67 4.77 -17.35 7.99
C LEU A 67 6.20 -17.16 8.54
N ARG A 68 6.64 -15.91 8.77
CA ARG A 68 7.94 -15.63 9.43
C ARG A 68 7.91 -15.87 10.93
N ALA A 69 6.73 -15.81 11.54
CA ALA A 69 6.53 -16.01 12.98
C ALA A 69 5.53 -17.15 13.24
N PRO A 70 5.86 -18.41 12.93
CA PRO A 70 4.92 -19.54 13.03
C PRO A 70 4.38 -19.79 14.45
N HIS A 71 5.12 -19.40 15.49
CA HIS A 71 4.65 -19.45 16.89
C HIS A 71 4.14 -18.09 17.40
N GLY A 72 4.11 -17.08 16.52
CA GLY A 72 3.58 -15.75 16.79
C GLY A 72 2.19 -15.56 16.22
N HIS A 73 1.83 -14.29 15.99
CA HIS A 73 0.54 -13.93 15.42
C HIS A 73 0.65 -12.66 14.57
N ALA A 74 -0.12 -12.58 13.47
CA ALA A 74 -0.22 -11.37 12.69
C ALA A 74 -1.66 -10.85 12.67
N LEU A 75 -1.84 -9.57 13.04
CA LEU A 75 -3.10 -8.84 12.94
C LEU A 75 -3.05 -7.89 11.75
N GLY A 76 -3.92 -8.10 10.76
CA GLY A 76 -4.16 -7.15 9.68
C GLY A 76 -5.31 -6.21 10.02
N LEU A 77 -5.06 -4.89 9.94
CA LEU A 77 -6.06 -3.85 10.12
C LEU A 77 -6.26 -3.10 8.79
N ASP A 78 -7.52 -2.95 8.38
CA ASP A 78 -7.88 -2.16 7.18
C ASP A 78 -9.27 -1.53 7.33
N LEU A 79 -9.54 -0.44 6.58
CA LEU A 79 -10.87 0.17 6.47
C LEU A 79 -11.80 -0.64 5.56
N SER A 80 -11.24 -1.33 4.56
CA SER A 80 -11.98 -1.98 3.47
C SER A 80 -12.58 -3.33 3.87
N GLY A 81 -13.89 -3.38 4.01
CA GLY A 81 -14.61 -4.64 4.20
C GLY A 81 -14.40 -5.65 3.07
N PRO A 82 -14.52 -5.25 1.78
CA PRO A 82 -14.28 -6.13 0.64
C PRO A 82 -12.87 -6.76 0.63
N MET A 83 -11.83 -5.96 0.89
CA MET A 83 -10.45 -6.46 0.90
C MET A 83 -10.21 -7.41 2.09
N LEU A 84 -10.76 -7.11 3.27
CA LEU A 84 -10.67 -7.99 4.44
C LEU A 84 -11.41 -9.31 4.25
N ALA A 85 -12.51 -9.32 3.50
CA ALA A 85 -13.19 -10.56 3.14
C ALA A 85 -12.29 -11.47 2.30
N GLU A 86 -11.60 -10.89 1.31
CA GLU A 86 -10.63 -11.60 0.48
C GLU A 86 -9.41 -12.05 1.31
N ALA A 87 -8.92 -11.21 2.23
CA ALA A 87 -7.81 -11.55 3.13
C ALA A 87 -8.09 -12.81 3.95
N ARG A 88 -9.31 -12.91 4.52
CA ARG A 88 -9.74 -14.09 5.29
C ARG A 88 -9.86 -15.33 4.40
N ALA A 89 -10.46 -15.19 3.21
CA ALA A 89 -10.60 -16.28 2.26
C ALA A 89 -9.25 -16.86 1.85
N ARG A 90 -8.27 -15.98 1.57
CA ARG A 90 -6.91 -16.39 1.20
C ARG A 90 -6.15 -17.03 2.35
N ALA A 91 -6.27 -16.52 3.57
CA ALA A 91 -5.64 -17.14 4.73
C ALA A 91 -6.12 -18.57 4.94
N VAL A 92 -7.43 -18.81 4.78
CA VAL A 92 -8.01 -20.16 4.84
C VAL A 92 -7.48 -21.04 3.71
N ALA A 93 -7.46 -20.54 2.47
CA ALA A 93 -6.99 -21.28 1.31
C ALA A 93 -5.50 -21.65 1.41
N ASP A 94 -4.68 -20.76 1.98
CA ASP A 94 -3.25 -20.96 2.19
C ASP A 94 -2.92 -21.77 3.44
N GLY A 95 -3.95 -22.14 4.25
CA GLY A 95 -3.77 -22.89 5.51
C GLY A 95 -3.04 -22.10 6.61
N ILE A 96 -3.11 -20.77 6.58
CA ILE A 96 -2.45 -19.90 7.57
C ILE A 96 -3.44 -19.56 8.68
N HIS A 97 -3.19 -20.06 9.89
CA HIS A 97 -4.12 -19.98 11.02
C HIS A 97 -3.74 -18.95 12.10
N ASN A 98 -2.49 -18.48 12.11
CA ASN A 98 -1.98 -17.50 13.05
C ASN A 98 -2.13 -16.06 12.53
N VAL A 99 -3.27 -15.77 11.91
CA VAL A 99 -3.66 -14.45 11.42
C VAL A 99 -5.06 -14.06 11.87
N THR A 100 -5.25 -12.78 12.12
CA THR A 100 -6.56 -12.16 12.34
C THR A 100 -6.70 -10.95 11.44
N PHE A 101 -7.89 -10.69 10.94
CA PHE A 101 -8.18 -9.52 10.12
C PHE A 101 -9.33 -8.71 10.70
N THR A 102 -9.08 -7.46 11.02
CA THR A 102 -10.02 -6.57 11.71
C THR A 102 -10.28 -5.32 10.87
N ARG A 103 -11.56 -4.94 10.75
CA ARG A 103 -11.93 -3.65 10.16
C ARG A 103 -11.76 -2.56 11.20
N GLY A 104 -11.02 -1.51 10.87
CA GLY A 104 -10.79 -0.39 11.77
C GLY A 104 -9.95 0.71 11.16
N ASP A 105 -10.04 1.87 11.79
CA ASP A 105 -9.24 3.04 11.47
C ASP A 105 -8.01 3.06 12.37
N ALA A 106 -6.81 3.04 11.80
CA ALA A 106 -5.56 3.06 12.56
C ALA A 106 -5.42 4.30 13.45
N GLN A 107 -6.13 5.38 13.13
CA GLN A 107 -6.13 6.61 13.93
C GLN A 107 -6.82 6.44 15.28
N THR A 108 -7.83 5.56 15.35
CA THR A 108 -8.74 5.45 16.52
C THR A 108 -8.93 4.04 17.04
N HIS A 109 -8.37 3.04 16.35
CA HIS A 109 -8.52 1.65 16.77
C HIS A 109 -7.93 1.41 18.16
N PRO A 110 -8.66 0.77 19.09
CA PRO A 110 -8.21 0.59 20.47
C PRO A 110 -7.22 -0.58 20.60
N PHE A 111 -6.04 -0.47 19.99
CA PHE A 111 -5.02 -1.50 19.98
C PHE A 111 -4.61 -1.99 21.38
N GLU A 112 -4.61 -1.08 22.38
CA GLU A 112 -4.24 -1.42 23.76
C GLU A 112 -5.22 -2.39 24.42
N GLN A 113 -6.44 -2.50 23.87
CA GLN A 113 -7.48 -3.45 24.33
C GLN A 113 -7.52 -4.72 23.47
N SER A 114 -6.66 -4.81 22.47
CA SER A 114 -6.58 -5.99 21.61
C SER A 114 -5.94 -7.17 22.34
N ALA A 115 -6.58 -8.34 22.25
CA ALA A 115 -6.03 -9.58 22.78
C ALA A 115 -4.74 -10.01 22.05
N GLU A 116 -4.53 -9.49 20.84
CA GLU A 116 -3.37 -9.77 20.01
C GLU A 116 -2.14 -8.88 20.34
N GLY A 117 -2.33 -7.79 21.14
CA GLY A 117 -1.24 -6.89 21.54
C GLY A 117 -0.60 -7.25 22.88
N PRO A 118 0.45 -6.54 23.30
CA PRO A 118 1.21 -5.58 22.51
C PRO A 118 2.01 -6.25 21.38
N PHE A 119 2.34 -5.47 20.33
CA PHE A 119 3.01 -5.98 19.14
C PHE A 119 4.53 -5.75 19.21
N ASP A 120 5.29 -6.70 18.64
CA ASP A 120 6.75 -6.61 18.50
C ASP A 120 7.13 -5.74 17.30
N ALA A 121 6.33 -5.84 16.22
CA ALA A 121 6.52 -5.08 15.00
C ALA A 121 5.19 -4.54 14.47
N ALA A 122 5.24 -3.35 13.86
CA ALA A 122 4.17 -2.84 13.01
C ALA A 122 4.71 -2.65 11.60
N ILE A 123 3.97 -3.10 10.60
CA ILE A 123 4.33 -2.98 9.19
C ILE A 123 3.22 -2.26 8.41
N SER A 124 3.59 -1.64 7.29
CA SER A 124 2.62 -1.15 6.31
C SER A 124 3.25 -1.10 4.93
N ARG A 125 2.59 -1.70 3.93
CA ARG A 125 2.97 -1.57 2.53
C ARG A 125 1.91 -0.76 1.79
N TYR A 126 2.23 0.50 1.50
CA TYR A 126 1.34 1.42 0.77
C TYR A 126 -0.03 1.67 1.44
N GLY A 127 -0.14 1.52 2.76
CA GLY A 127 -1.35 1.84 3.53
C GLY A 127 -1.26 3.16 4.29
N ALA A 128 -0.11 3.41 4.92
CA ALA A 128 0.07 4.52 5.87
C ALA A 128 -0.02 5.93 5.25
N MET A 129 0.13 6.07 3.94
CA MET A 129 0.02 7.36 3.24
C MET A 129 -1.41 7.90 3.14
N PHE A 130 -2.42 7.09 3.46
CA PHE A 130 -3.83 7.48 3.35
C PHE A 130 -4.44 7.96 4.68
N PHE A 131 -3.66 8.14 5.73
CA PHE A 131 -4.18 8.69 6.98
C PHE A 131 -4.64 10.14 6.80
N ALA A 132 -5.82 10.47 7.33
CA ALA A 132 -6.31 11.84 7.37
C ALA A 132 -5.49 12.67 8.37
N ASP A 133 -5.14 12.07 9.51
CA ASP A 133 -4.23 12.61 10.51
C ASP A 133 -3.08 11.61 10.76
N PRO A 134 -1.94 11.78 10.05
CA PRO A 134 -0.81 10.87 10.20
C PRO A 134 -0.19 10.87 11.61
N GLU A 135 -0.18 12.03 12.30
CA GLU A 135 0.41 12.13 13.63
C GLU A 135 -0.43 11.36 14.66
N LEU A 136 -1.75 11.48 14.57
CA LEU A 136 -2.68 10.71 15.39
C LEU A 136 -2.54 9.21 15.12
N ALA A 137 -2.49 8.80 13.83
CA ALA A 137 -2.37 7.40 13.44
C ALA A 137 -1.06 6.78 13.94
N PHE A 138 0.07 7.42 13.66
CA PHE A 138 1.38 6.91 14.10
C PHE A 138 1.53 6.94 15.62
N GLY A 139 0.95 7.93 16.31
CA GLY A 139 0.89 7.96 17.77
C GLY A 139 0.13 6.76 18.34
N ASN A 140 -0.99 6.39 17.70
CA ASN A 140 -1.79 5.22 18.08
C ASN A 140 -1.04 3.91 17.80
N ILE A 141 -0.42 3.78 16.63
CA ILE A 141 0.42 2.62 16.25
C ILE A 141 1.59 2.48 17.22
N ARG A 142 2.24 3.59 17.60
CA ARG A 142 3.33 3.55 18.58
C ARG A 142 2.87 3.00 19.94
N ARG A 143 1.69 3.37 20.42
CA ARG A 143 1.12 2.81 21.66
C ARG A 143 0.84 1.31 21.56
N ALA A 144 0.46 0.83 20.38
CA ALA A 144 0.24 -0.59 20.10
C ALA A 144 1.51 -1.45 20.18
N LEU A 145 2.66 -0.87 19.85
CA LEU A 145 3.96 -1.57 19.95
C LEU A 145 4.39 -1.71 21.42
N ARG A 146 5.11 -2.77 21.76
CA ARG A 146 5.82 -2.85 23.06
C ARG A 146 7.01 -1.86 23.11
N PRO A 147 7.53 -1.50 24.28
CA PRO A 147 8.83 -0.81 24.37
C PRO A 147 9.92 -1.61 23.61
N GLY A 148 10.72 -0.93 22.80
CA GLY A 148 11.66 -1.55 21.87
C GLY A 148 11.01 -2.18 20.63
N GLY A 149 9.71 -2.07 20.46
CA GLY A 149 8.99 -2.53 19.26
C GLY A 149 9.32 -1.68 18.03
N ARG A 150 9.24 -2.29 16.86
CA ARG A 150 9.73 -1.73 15.60
C ARG A 150 8.60 -1.40 14.63
N LEU A 151 8.70 -0.25 13.99
CA LEU A 151 7.89 0.13 12.83
C LEU A 151 8.71 -0.05 11.55
N ALA A 152 8.11 -0.63 10.51
CA ALA A 152 8.65 -0.66 9.16
C ALA A 152 7.55 -0.32 8.14
N LEU A 153 7.85 0.61 7.23
CA LEU A 153 6.91 1.07 6.21
C LEU A 153 7.53 1.04 4.83
N VAL A 154 6.72 0.74 3.82
CA VAL A 154 7.00 1.05 2.43
C VAL A 154 5.95 2.07 1.95
N CYS A 155 6.40 3.24 1.54
CA CYS A 155 5.57 4.28 0.93
C CYS A 155 6.22 4.80 -0.35
N PRO A 156 5.43 5.32 -1.33
CA PRO A 156 5.99 5.82 -2.58
C PRO A 156 7.01 6.93 -2.33
N SER A 157 8.10 6.90 -3.09
CA SER A 157 9.08 7.99 -3.14
C SER A 157 8.69 9.01 -4.22
N ASP A 158 9.67 9.61 -4.89
CA ASP A 158 9.42 10.58 -5.95
C ASP A 158 8.54 9.97 -7.06
N PRO A 159 7.39 10.60 -7.39
CA PRO A 159 6.52 10.14 -8.47
C PRO A 159 7.22 9.98 -9.82
N GLU A 160 8.18 10.85 -10.15
CA GLU A 160 8.90 10.81 -11.43
C GLU A 160 9.80 9.57 -11.57
N LEU A 161 10.15 8.93 -10.47
CA LEU A 161 10.91 7.69 -10.44
C LEU A 161 10.03 6.42 -10.47
N ASN A 162 8.71 6.59 -10.64
CA ASN A 162 7.75 5.49 -10.68
C ASN A 162 7.19 5.31 -12.08
N GLY A 163 7.54 4.21 -12.76
CA GLY A 163 7.20 3.95 -14.15
C GLY A 163 5.70 3.97 -14.44
N TRP A 164 4.85 3.53 -13.50
CA TRP A 164 3.40 3.61 -13.67
C TRP A 164 2.87 5.06 -13.61
N VAL A 165 3.52 5.94 -12.83
CA VAL A 165 3.18 7.37 -12.78
C VAL A 165 3.58 8.04 -14.08
N THR A 166 4.80 7.79 -14.56
CA THR A 166 5.28 8.35 -15.83
C THR A 166 4.45 7.87 -17.02
N ALA A 167 4.00 6.60 -17.00
CA ALA A 167 3.07 6.07 -17.99
C ALA A 167 1.73 6.82 -17.98
N MET A 168 1.14 7.06 -16.79
CA MET A 168 -0.11 7.82 -16.68
C MET A 168 0.07 9.28 -17.06
N THR A 169 1.18 9.92 -16.68
CA THR A 169 1.44 11.33 -17.02
C THR A 169 1.81 11.54 -18.49
N SER A 170 2.24 10.50 -19.20
CA SER A 170 2.44 10.58 -20.67
C SER A 170 1.13 10.86 -21.44
N LEU A 171 -0.01 10.65 -20.83
CA LEU A 171 -1.32 10.96 -21.40
C LEU A 171 -1.69 12.45 -21.33
N ARG A 172 -0.84 13.31 -20.79
CA ARG A 172 -1.03 14.77 -20.85
C ARG A 172 -1.15 15.24 -22.30
N GLY A 173 -2.16 16.03 -22.57
CA GLY A 173 -2.52 16.45 -23.95
C GLY A 173 -3.60 15.58 -24.61
N ILE A 174 -3.90 14.39 -24.05
CA ILE A 174 -5.02 13.55 -24.45
C ILE A 174 -6.10 13.57 -23.37
N LEU A 175 -5.68 13.38 -22.11
CA LEU A 175 -6.55 13.39 -20.93
C LEU A 175 -6.18 14.54 -19.97
N PRO A 176 -7.13 15.02 -19.15
CA PRO A 176 -6.89 16.08 -18.17
C PRO A 176 -6.16 15.54 -16.92
N VAL A 177 -4.89 15.12 -17.09
CA VAL A 177 -4.08 14.49 -16.03
C VAL A 177 -3.85 15.43 -14.83
N GLY A 178 -3.89 16.75 -15.03
CA GLY A 178 -3.81 17.73 -13.94
C GLY A 178 -2.56 17.57 -13.06
N ASP A 179 -2.78 17.62 -11.74
CA ASP A 179 -1.72 17.50 -10.71
C ASP A 179 -1.44 16.04 -10.29
N PHE A 180 -1.88 15.04 -11.07
CA PHE A 180 -1.62 13.64 -10.75
C PHE A 180 -0.12 13.37 -10.55
N GLY A 181 0.23 12.72 -9.48
CA GLY A 181 1.62 12.46 -9.10
C GLY A 181 2.31 13.62 -8.38
N ARG A 182 1.62 14.75 -8.09
CA ARG A 182 2.23 15.86 -7.37
C ARG A 182 2.51 15.49 -5.92
N PRO A 183 3.76 15.63 -5.42
CA PRO A 183 4.08 15.36 -4.03
C PRO A 183 3.40 16.33 -3.07
N GLY A 184 3.15 15.89 -1.82
CA GLY A 184 2.64 16.75 -0.73
C GLY A 184 1.13 16.98 -0.72
N LEU A 185 0.40 16.50 -1.73
CA LEU A 185 -1.06 16.46 -1.67
C LEU A 185 -1.54 15.27 -0.82
N PRO A 186 -2.74 15.36 -0.19
CA PRO A 186 -3.35 14.21 0.47
C PRO A 186 -3.47 13.01 -0.48
N GLY A 187 -3.22 11.80 0.03
CA GLY A 187 -3.33 10.56 -0.73
C GLY A 187 -1.97 9.91 -0.98
N MET A 188 -1.84 9.24 -2.11
CA MET A 188 -0.76 8.29 -2.42
C MET A 188 0.67 8.83 -2.18
N PHE A 189 0.93 10.09 -2.47
CA PHE A 189 2.25 10.72 -2.33
C PHE A 189 2.37 11.66 -1.11
N SER A 190 1.47 11.55 -0.11
CA SER A 190 1.49 12.37 1.10
C SER A 190 2.75 12.18 1.96
N LEU A 191 3.39 11.00 1.85
CA LEU A 191 4.63 10.63 2.53
C LEU A 191 5.83 10.52 1.56
N ALA A 192 5.75 11.09 0.35
CA ALA A 192 6.83 10.99 -0.62
C ALA A 192 8.08 11.83 -0.23
N ALA A 193 7.91 12.90 0.55
CA ALA A 193 9.01 13.72 1.04
C ALA A 193 9.62 13.14 2.32
N PRO A 194 10.92 12.79 2.36
CA PRO A 194 11.57 12.22 3.55
C PRO A 194 11.45 13.10 4.80
N ASP A 195 11.53 14.42 4.65
CA ASP A 195 11.42 15.35 5.77
C ASP A 195 10.00 15.33 6.39
N ARG A 196 8.96 15.14 5.58
CA ARG A 196 7.59 14.95 6.07
C ARG A 196 7.46 13.67 6.88
N VAL A 197 8.05 12.57 6.40
CA VAL A 197 8.07 11.29 7.11
C VAL A 197 8.77 11.44 8.47
N ARG A 198 9.96 12.09 8.50
CA ARG A 198 10.69 12.33 9.76
C ARG A 198 9.88 13.18 10.73
N ALA A 199 9.27 14.27 10.25
CA ALA A 199 8.48 15.17 11.09
C ALA A 199 7.29 14.45 11.73
N VAL A 200 6.52 13.68 10.93
CA VAL A 200 5.34 12.95 11.41
C VAL A 200 5.72 11.87 12.43
N LEU A 201 6.76 11.09 12.16
CA LEU A 201 7.20 10.03 13.08
C LEU A 201 7.78 10.62 14.39
N ALA A 202 8.53 11.71 14.30
CA ALA A 202 9.05 12.41 15.48
C ALA A 202 7.91 13.00 16.32
N ALA A 203 6.91 13.63 15.71
CA ALA A 203 5.73 14.15 16.41
C ALA A 203 4.93 13.04 17.10
N ALA A 204 4.85 11.85 16.47
CA ALA A 204 4.26 10.65 17.05
C ALA A 204 5.11 10.01 18.17
N GLY A 205 6.34 10.49 18.40
CA GLY A 205 7.25 10.02 19.45
C GLY A 205 8.08 8.80 19.10
N PHE A 206 8.21 8.46 17.84
CA PHE A 206 9.15 7.44 17.39
C PHE A 206 10.58 7.95 17.41
N THR A 207 11.54 7.03 17.62
CA THR A 207 12.98 7.29 17.64
C THR A 207 13.70 6.41 16.60
N GLY A 208 14.99 6.68 16.33
CA GLY A 208 15.80 5.86 15.43
C GLY A 208 15.26 5.79 13.99
N VAL A 209 14.65 6.87 13.49
CA VAL A 209 14.04 6.91 12.15
C VAL A 209 15.12 6.80 11.08
N THR A 210 15.03 5.74 10.26
CA THR A 210 15.81 5.60 9.03
C THR A 210 14.88 5.66 7.81
N ILE A 211 15.36 6.24 6.72
CA ILE A 211 14.64 6.31 5.45
C ILE A 211 15.63 5.95 4.36
N GLU A 212 15.40 4.86 3.69
CA GLU A 212 16.27 4.32 2.64
C GLU A 212 15.46 4.14 1.36
N GLU A 213 16.05 4.45 0.20
CA GLU A 213 15.39 4.19 -1.06
C GLU A 213 15.46 2.69 -1.37
N THR A 214 14.33 2.12 -1.74
CA THR A 214 14.22 0.74 -2.25
C THR A 214 13.56 0.77 -3.63
N ARG A 215 13.97 -0.16 -4.49
CA ARG A 215 13.52 -0.23 -5.89
C ARG A 215 13.11 -1.65 -6.23
N ALA A 216 12.02 -1.77 -6.98
CA ALA A 216 11.55 -3.06 -7.47
C ALA A 216 10.88 -2.92 -8.83
N TYR A 217 11.02 -3.95 -9.65
CA TYR A 217 10.21 -4.10 -10.86
C TYR A 217 8.93 -4.86 -10.52
N GLY A 218 7.78 -4.24 -10.79
CA GLY A 218 6.47 -4.88 -10.69
C GLY A 218 5.98 -5.35 -12.07
N THR A 219 5.28 -6.47 -12.11
CA THR A 219 4.63 -6.98 -13.32
C THR A 219 3.24 -6.35 -13.45
N TRP A 220 3.06 -5.54 -14.49
CA TRP A 220 1.84 -4.77 -14.71
C TRP A 220 0.88 -5.40 -15.72
N GLY A 221 1.38 -6.25 -16.61
CA GLY A 221 0.57 -6.92 -17.62
C GLY A 221 1.31 -8.07 -18.27
N ARG A 222 0.54 -8.92 -18.94
CA ARG A 222 1.05 -10.02 -19.77
C ARG A 222 1.60 -9.53 -21.10
N ASP A 223 1.15 -8.35 -21.52
CA ASP A 223 1.56 -7.58 -22.68
C ASP A 223 1.19 -6.10 -22.47
N ALA A 224 1.58 -5.23 -23.41
CA ALA A 224 1.33 -3.79 -23.31
C ALA A 224 -0.16 -3.43 -23.27
N THR A 225 -1.01 -4.16 -24.01
CA THR A 225 -2.45 -3.93 -24.01
C THR A 225 -3.08 -4.29 -22.67
N ASP A 226 -2.75 -5.45 -22.11
CA ASP A 226 -3.23 -5.89 -20.80
C ASP A 226 -2.75 -4.95 -19.68
N ALA A 227 -1.52 -4.44 -19.77
CA ALA A 227 -0.99 -3.46 -18.81
C ALA A 227 -1.70 -2.11 -18.91
N ALA A 228 -1.96 -1.61 -20.14
CA ALA A 228 -2.69 -0.37 -20.37
C ALA A 228 -4.12 -0.46 -19.84
N ASP A 229 -4.83 -1.55 -20.13
CA ASP A 229 -6.17 -1.79 -19.63
C ASP A 229 -6.22 -1.85 -18.11
N PHE A 230 -5.24 -2.50 -17.48
CA PHE A 230 -5.15 -2.55 -16.04
C PHE A 230 -4.89 -1.18 -15.42
N LEU A 231 -3.95 -0.38 -15.95
CA LEU A 231 -3.67 0.97 -15.46
C LEU A 231 -4.90 1.90 -15.62
N LEU A 232 -5.59 1.84 -16.76
CA LEU A 232 -6.80 2.63 -17.00
C LEU A 232 -7.98 2.19 -16.14
N ALA A 233 -7.99 0.95 -15.64
CA ALA A 233 -8.99 0.43 -14.71
C ALA A 233 -8.70 0.76 -13.23
N THR A 234 -7.53 1.30 -12.89
CA THR A 234 -7.24 1.82 -11.53
C THR A 234 -8.08 3.03 -11.18
N GLY A 235 -8.20 3.39 -9.90
CA GLY A 235 -8.93 4.58 -9.48
C GLY A 235 -8.54 5.83 -10.23
N PRO A 236 -7.24 6.21 -10.29
CA PRO A 236 -6.78 7.32 -11.10
C PRO A 236 -7.11 7.19 -12.59
N GLY A 237 -6.88 6.00 -13.16
CA GLY A 237 -7.18 5.72 -14.57
C GLY A 237 -8.66 5.91 -14.91
N ARG A 238 -9.55 5.33 -14.11
CA ARG A 238 -11.01 5.51 -14.28
C ARG A 238 -11.42 6.97 -14.21
N HIS A 239 -10.92 7.71 -13.20
CA HIS A 239 -11.25 9.13 -13.07
C HIS A 239 -10.89 9.94 -14.33
N LEU A 240 -9.71 9.68 -14.91
CA LEU A 240 -9.30 10.31 -16.16
C LEU A 240 -10.16 9.89 -17.36
N MET A 241 -10.46 8.59 -17.45
CA MET A 241 -11.28 8.06 -18.55
C MET A 241 -12.73 8.53 -18.47
N ASP A 242 -13.33 8.62 -17.28
CA ASP A 242 -14.71 9.08 -17.08
C ASP A 242 -14.90 10.55 -17.46
N SER A 243 -13.84 11.35 -17.36
CA SER A 243 -13.87 12.78 -17.75
C SER A 243 -13.65 13.04 -19.24
N ALA A 244 -13.43 11.99 -20.05
CA ALA A 244 -13.10 12.10 -21.47
C ALA A 244 -14.19 11.55 -22.40
N ASP A 245 -14.28 12.11 -23.63
CA ASP A 245 -15.12 11.55 -24.68
C ASP A 245 -14.54 10.25 -25.27
N GLU A 246 -15.36 9.49 -26.01
CA GLU A 246 -14.95 8.21 -26.57
C GLU A 246 -13.72 8.30 -27.51
N PRO A 247 -13.59 9.30 -28.40
CA PRO A 247 -12.39 9.47 -29.20
C PRO A 247 -11.12 9.72 -28.36
N ALA A 248 -11.21 10.48 -27.27
CA ALA A 248 -10.09 10.72 -26.37
C ALA A 248 -9.71 9.45 -25.58
N ARG A 249 -10.71 8.67 -25.12
CA ARG A 249 -10.49 7.38 -24.48
C ARG A 249 -9.74 6.40 -25.38
N ALA A 250 -10.16 6.30 -26.64
CA ALA A 250 -9.50 5.43 -27.64
C ALA A 250 -8.05 5.86 -27.89
N ARG A 251 -7.80 7.18 -28.05
CA ARG A 251 -6.43 7.71 -28.21
C ARG A 251 -5.57 7.48 -26.97
N ALA A 252 -6.13 7.67 -25.77
CA ALA A 252 -5.42 7.46 -24.52
C ALA A 252 -5.01 6.00 -24.35
N ARG A 253 -5.91 5.06 -24.63
CA ARG A 253 -5.62 3.63 -24.60
C ARG A 253 -4.49 3.29 -25.59
N ALA A 254 -4.56 3.73 -26.83
CA ALA A 254 -3.56 3.48 -27.85
C ALA A 254 -2.19 4.06 -27.46
N ALA A 255 -2.16 5.33 -26.99
CA ALA A 255 -0.92 5.98 -26.57
C ALA A 255 -0.28 5.30 -25.34
N LEU A 256 -1.10 4.87 -24.39
CA LEU A 256 -0.61 4.15 -23.21
C LEU A 256 -0.07 2.76 -23.59
N THR A 257 -0.75 2.03 -24.48
CA THR A 257 -0.28 0.74 -25.00
C THR A 257 1.06 0.89 -25.70
N ASP A 258 1.21 1.90 -26.56
CA ASP A 258 2.47 2.18 -27.26
C ASP A 258 3.60 2.53 -26.28
N HIS A 259 3.33 3.41 -25.30
CA HIS A 259 4.28 3.75 -24.23
C HIS A 259 4.74 2.50 -23.45
N LEU A 260 3.82 1.62 -23.08
CA LEU A 260 4.10 0.41 -22.29
C LEU A 260 4.81 -0.68 -23.11
N GLY A 261 4.65 -0.68 -24.43
CA GLY A 261 5.38 -1.58 -25.32
C GLY A 261 6.90 -1.46 -25.21
N ALA A 262 7.41 -0.27 -24.87
CA ALA A 262 8.84 -0.08 -24.60
C ALA A 262 9.33 -0.76 -23.29
N HIS A 263 8.41 -1.25 -22.47
CA HIS A 263 8.69 -1.91 -21.19
C HIS A 263 8.38 -3.41 -21.21
N GLU A 264 8.07 -3.97 -22.39
CA GLU A 264 7.93 -5.42 -22.56
C GLU A 264 9.28 -6.12 -22.42
N THR A 265 9.28 -7.19 -21.65
CA THR A 265 10.44 -8.06 -21.46
C THR A 265 10.45 -9.18 -22.53
N ALA A 266 11.51 -9.97 -22.58
CA ALA A 266 11.65 -11.04 -23.58
C ALA A 266 10.54 -12.10 -23.51
N ASP A 267 9.87 -12.26 -22.37
CA ASP A 267 8.72 -13.15 -22.19
C ASP A 267 7.36 -12.46 -22.49
N GLY A 268 7.40 -11.21 -22.97
CA GLY A 268 6.23 -10.41 -23.33
C GLY A 268 5.59 -9.66 -22.18
N THR A 269 5.97 -9.94 -20.93
CA THR A 269 5.37 -9.24 -19.77
C THR A 269 5.84 -7.78 -19.67
N VAL A 270 4.95 -6.89 -19.25
CA VAL A 270 5.30 -5.48 -18.97
C VAL A 270 5.78 -5.34 -17.54
N ARG A 271 7.00 -4.85 -17.37
CA ARG A 271 7.60 -4.60 -16.06
C ARG A 271 8.00 -3.14 -15.91
N LEU A 272 7.41 -2.48 -14.90
CA LEU A 272 7.74 -1.10 -14.59
C LEU A 272 8.55 -1.01 -13.30
N LEU A 273 9.59 -0.19 -13.31
CA LEU A 273 10.34 0.14 -12.11
C LEU A 273 9.47 1.01 -11.21
N SER A 274 9.44 0.68 -9.93
CA SER A 274 8.88 1.53 -8.87
C SER A 274 9.95 1.79 -7.82
N THR A 275 9.95 3.01 -7.29
CA THR A 275 10.80 3.42 -6.18
C THR A 275 9.94 3.76 -4.97
N ALA A 276 10.44 3.40 -3.80
CA ALA A 276 9.76 3.64 -2.55
C ALA A 276 10.75 3.99 -1.43
N TRP A 277 10.27 4.63 -0.40
CA TRP A 277 10.99 4.74 0.86
C TRP A 277 10.72 3.51 1.71
N LEU A 278 11.77 2.83 2.10
CA LEU A 278 11.76 1.88 3.20
C LEU A 278 12.09 2.65 4.48
N VAL A 279 11.10 2.81 5.31
CA VAL A 279 11.18 3.60 6.54
C VAL A 279 11.19 2.66 7.73
N THR A 280 12.10 2.86 8.67
CA THR A 280 12.04 2.18 9.96
C THR A 280 12.10 3.16 11.11
N ALA A 281 11.49 2.79 12.25
CA ALA A 281 11.54 3.55 13.49
C ALA A 281 11.32 2.62 14.68
N GLU A 282 11.60 3.10 15.89
CA GLU A 282 11.48 2.30 17.11
C GLU A 282 10.63 3.04 18.16
N ARG A 283 9.85 2.26 18.93
CA ARG A 283 9.25 2.73 20.18
C ARG A 283 10.28 2.62 21.29
N SER A 284 10.83 3.76 21.73
CA SER A 284 11.61 3.85 22.97
C SER A 284 10.75 3.59 24.20
#